data_7c08a4ac92f6e9cdd7a15e7b948450af
#
_entry.id   7c08a4ac92f6e9cdd7a15e7b948450af
#
_cell.length_a   1.000
_cell.length_b   1.000
_cell.length_c   1.000
_cell.angle_alpha   90.00
_cell.angle_beta   90.00
_cell.angle_gamma   90.00
#
_symmetry.space_group_name_H-M   'P 1'
#
loop_
_entity.id
_entity.type
_entity.pdbx_description
1 polymer ?
#
loop_
_entity_poly.entity_id
_entity_poly.type
_entity_poly.pdbx_seq_one_letter_code
_entity_poly.pdbx_strand_id
1 'polypeptide(L)'
;VETCEECGQSLSEAYQDWGSEEFQELLTEPLSVLNPRTPVCVTPTASLAEVISLLQGKNVGCVLVTGEKGELVGIFTERDVLYRVAGLIRNLGQITVESLMTHRPTALNLSAAIQHGLHLMSIHGFRHVPLLDEGDRPVGFVSFRDIVRFIEKNFTSAN
;
A
#
# COMPACT_ATOMS: atom_id res chain seq x y z
N VAL A 1 -10.10 -11.52 17.78
CA VAL A 1 -8.77 -11.87 17.29
C VAL A 1 -8.78 -11.74 15.77
N GLU A 2 -7.99 -10.82 15.25
CA GLU A 2 -7.85 -10.65 13.81
C GLU A 2 -7.08 -11.82 13.21
N THR A 3 -7.68 -12.45 12.23
CA THR A 3 -7.06 -13.53 11.46
C THR A 3 -6.79 -13.02 10.04
N CYS A 4 -5.64 -13.32 9.51
CA CYS A 4 -5.32 -12.97 8.13
C CYS A 4 -6.22 -13.77 7.18
N GLU A 5 -7.02 -13.11 6.36
CA GLU A 5 -7.94 -13.77 5.42
C GLU A 5 -7.19 -14.58 4.34
N GLU A 6 -5.95 -14.20 4.03
CA GLU A 6 -5.17 -14.86 2.98
C GLU A 6 -4.44 -16.13 3.45
N CYS A 7 -3.86 -16.11 4.65
CA CYS A 7 -3.09 -17.26 5.16
C CYS A 7 -3.74 -17.96 6.35
N GLY A 8 -4.83 -17.43 6.91
CA GLY A 8 -5.55 -18.00 8.03
C GLY A 8 -4.84 -17.92 9.39
N GLN A 9 -3.68 -17.25 9.46
CA GLN A 9 -2.91 -17.15 10.69
C GLN A 9 -3.49 -16.07 11.61
N SER A 10 -3.52 -16.36 12.91
CA SER A 10 -3.84 -15.35 13.91
C SER A 10 -2.74 -14.31 13.98
N LEU A 11 -3.10 -13.03 13.79
CA LEU A 11 -2.13 -11.94 13.81
C LEU A 11 -1.52 -11.73 15.20
N SER A 12 -2.26 -12.02 16.25
CA SER A 12 -1.75 -11.92 17.62
C SER A 12 -0.68 -12.97 17.91
N GLU A 13 -0.82 -14.18 17.36
CA GLU A 13 0.17 -15.25 17.52
C GLU A 13 1.41 -15.02 16.65
N ALA A 14 1.23 -14.47 15.44
CA ALA A 14 2.32 -14.23 14.51
C ALA A 14 3.38 -13.26 15.04
N TYR A 15 3.02 -12.38 15.98
CA TYR A 15 3.89 -11.32 16.48
C TYR A 15 4.20 -11.42 17.97
N GLN A 16 3.81 -12.49 18.67
CA GLN A 16 4.09 -12.67 20.09
C GLN A 16 5.57 -12.64 20.44
N ASP A 17 6.43 -13.05 19.52
CA ASP A 17 7.87 -13.12 19.74
C ASP A 17 8.65 -11.84 19.31
N TRP A 18 7.95 -10.80 18.87
CA TRP A 18 8.59 -9.61 18.30
C TRP A 18 8.78 -8.48 19.32
N GLY A 19 9.47 -8.75 20.42
CA GLY A 19 9.94 -7.70 21.32
C GLY A 19 9.05 -7.43 22.54
N SER A 20 9.20 -6.24 23.13
CA SER A 20 8.51 -5.84 24.34
C SER A 20 7.00 -5.69 24.15
N GLU A 21 6.24 -5.74 25.26
CA GLU A 21 4.80 -5.48 25.23
C GLU A 21 4.46 -4.13 24.58
N GLU A 22 5.29 -3.12 24.81
CA GLU A 22 5.16 -1.78 24.23
C GLU A 22 5.22 -1.81 22.70
N PHE A 23 6.12 -2.61 22.14
CA PHE A 23 6.20 -2.79 20.69
C PHE A 23 4.96 -3.48 20.14
N GLN A 24 4.49 -4.50 20.82
CA GLN A 24 3.28 -5.21 20.43
C GLN A 24 2.05 -4.29 20.49
N GLU A 25 1.95 -3.43 21.50
CA GLU A 25 0.88 -2.43 21.59
C GLU A 25 0.89 -1.47 20.41
N LEU A 26 2.07 -1.00 19.98
CA LEU A 26 2.19 -0.14 18.80
C LEU A 26 1.66 -0.84 17.54
N LEU A 27 1.94 -2.12 17.39
CA LEU A 27 1.50 -2.90 16.23
C LEU A 27 -0.02 -3.15 16.20
N THR A 28 -0.70 -3.01 17.34
CA THR A 28 -2.17 -3.14 17.40
C THR A 28 -2.89 -1.84 17.08
N GLU A 29 -2.16 -0.70 16.98
CA GLU A 29 -2.75 0.57 16.60
C GLU A 29 -3.31 0.51 15.19
N PRO A 30 -4.40 1.25 14.90
CA PRO A 30 -4.98 1.25 13.56
C PRO A 30 -4.08 1.99 12.57
N LEU A 31 -4.13 1.57 11.31
CA LEU A 31 -3.37 2.20 10.23
C LEU A 31 -3.62 3.70 10.08
N SER A 32 -4.79 4.16 10.53
CA SER A 32 -5.13 5.59 10.51
C SER A 32 -4.16 6.47 11.30
N VAL A 33 -3.47 5.93 12.32
CA VAL A 33 -2.49 6.71 13.11
C VAL A 33 -1.23 7.07 12.33
N LEU A 34 -0.99 6.39 11.20
CA LEU A 34 0.14 6.67 10.32
C LEU A 34 -0.06 7.92 9.45
N ASN A 35 -1.20 8.58 9.56
CA ASN A 35 -1.61 9.70 8.68
C ASN A 35 -1.44 9.32 7.19
N PRO A 36 -2.22 8.36 6.68
CA PRO A 36 -2.07 7.90 5.31
C PRO A 36 -2.11 9.03 4.31
N ARG A 37 -1.25 8.94 3.30
CA ARG A 37 -1.18 9.96 2.26
C ARG A 37 -2.43 9.96 1.41
N THR A 38 -2.82 11.14 0.93
CA THR A 38 -3.89 11.28 -0.06
C THR A 38 -3.52 10.45 -1.30
N PRO A 39 -4.41 9.56 -1.77
CA PRO A 39 -4.08 8.72 -2.91
C PRO A 39 -4.03 9.53 -4.20
N VAL A 40 -3.07 9.23 -5.05
CA VAL A 40 -3.03 9.70 -6.43
C VAL A 40 -3.72 8.65 -7.28
N CYS A 41 -4.86 8.99 -7.87
CA CYS A 41 -5.69 8.06 -8.61
C CYS A 41 -5.73 8.41 -10.10
N VAL A 42 -5.76 7.38 -10.93
CA VAL A 42 -5.93 7.50 -12.38
C VAL A 42 -6.98 6.51 -12.86
N THR A 43 -7.48 6.72 -14.06
CA THR A 43 -8.38 5.76 -14.72
C THR A 43 -7.57 4.65 -15.37
N PRO A 44 -8.18 3.47 -15.65
CA PRO A 44 -7.48 2.36 -16.30
C PRO A 44 -6.90 2.69 -17.68
N THR A 45 -7.49 3.67 -18.37
CA THR A 45 -7.07 4.11 -19.71
C THR A 45 -5.93 5.13 -19.69
N ALA A 46 -5.52 5.61 -18.50
CA ALA A 46 -4.37 6.52 -18.40
C ALA A 46 -3.11 5.90 -19.00
N SER A 47 -2.32 6.71 -19.71
CA SER A 47 -1.09 6.21 -20.31
C SER A 47 0.00 6.01 -19.27
N LEU A 48 0.94 5.10 -19.54
CA LEU A 48 2.11 4.91 -18.67
C LEU A 48 2.94 6.18 -18.57
N ALA A 49 3.03 6.96 -19.65
CA ALA A 49 3.75 8.24 -19.63
C ALA A 49 3.13 9.20 -18.60
N GLU A 50 1.81 9.29 -18.56
CA GLU A 50 1.08 10.10 -17.58
C GLU A 50 1.32 9.60 -16.15
N VAL A 51 1.20 8.29 -15.92
CA VAL A 51 1.40 7.67 -14.61
C VAL A 51 2.82 7.89 -14.10
N ILE A 52 3.83 7.70 -14.94
CA ILE A 52 5.23 7.94 -14.58
C ILE A 52 5.46 9.42 -14.23
N SER A 53 4.86 10.34 -14.99
CA SER A 53 4.93 11.77 -14.66
C SER A 53 4.31 12.10 -13.31
N LEU A 54 3.21 11.43 -12.95
CA LEU A 54 2.58 11.59 -11.64
C LEU A 54 3.46 11.05 -10.51
N LEU A 55 4.07 9.88 -10.69
CA LEU A 55 5.00 9.32 -9.70
C LEU A 55 6.16 10.28 -9.42
N GLN A 56 6.73 10.86 -10.45
CA GLN A 56 7.83 11.82 -10.34
C GLN A 56 7.37 13.16 -9.78
N GLY A 57 6.31 13.74 -10.34
CA GLY A 57 5.83 15.07 -9.98
C GLY A 57 5.22 15.16 -8.58
N LYS A 58 4.55 14.13 -8.14
CA LYS A 58 3.95 14.05 -6.79
C LYS A 58 4.89 13.44 -5.75
N ASN A 59 6.03 12.92 -6.17
CA ASN A 59 6.99 12.23 -5.31
C ASN A 59 6.31 11.15 -4.46
N VAL A 60 5.52 10.31 -5.10
CA VAL A 60 4.84 9.17 -4.48
C VAL A 60 5.35 7.87 -5.05
N GLY A 61 5.30 6.82 -4.26
CA GLY A 61 5.79 5.50 -4.67
C GLY A 61 4.76 4.65 -5.41
N CYS A 62 3.50 5.06 -5.42
CA CYS A 62 2.44 4.34 -6.11
C CYS A 62 1.33 5.25 -6.60
N VAL A 63 0.63 4.79 -7.62
CA VAL A 63 -0.59 5.39 -8.17
C VAL A 63 -1.68 4.32 -8.09
N LEU A 64 -2.86 4.71 -7.62
CA LEU A 64 -4.01 3.81 -7.54
C LEU A 64 -4.86 3.98 -8.80
N VAL A 65 -5.37 2.88 -9.29
CA VAL A 65 -6.23 2.86 -10.48
C VAL A 65 -7.66 2.61 -10.02
N THR A 66 -8.56 3.51 -10.39
CA THR A 66 -9.96 3.46 -9.99
C THR A 66 -10.87 3.27 -11.19
N GLY A 67 -11.95 2.51 -10.98
CA GLY A 67 -12.99 2.30 -11.97
C GLY A 67 -14.00 3.45 -12.03
N GLU A 68 -15.06 3.27 -12.80
CA GLU A 68 -16.08 4.29 -13.06
C GLU A 68 -16.83 4.75 -11.81
N LYS A 69 -16.95 3.88 -10.82
CA LYS A 69 -17.62 4.18 -9.54
C LYS A 69 -16.65 4.68 -8.46
N GLY A 70 -15.40 4.90 -8.81
CA GLY A 70 -14.34 5.29 -7.87
C GLY A 70 -13.76 4.14 -7.08
N GLU A 71 -14.16 2.90 -7.35
CA GLU A 71 -13.65 1.71 -6.69
C GLU A 71 -12.22 1.39 -7.13
N LEU A 72 -11.42 0.84 -6.22
CA LEU A 72 -10.05 0.43 -6.50
C LEU A 72 -10.04 -0.80 -7.42
N VAL A 73 -9.38 -0.69 -8.57
CA VAL A 73 -9.25 -1.81 -9.54
C VAL A 73 -7.81 -2.20 -9.78
N GLY A 74 -6.84 -1.37 -9.42
CA GLY A 74 -5.44 -1.68 -9.64
C GLY A 74 -4.49 -0.78 -8.88
N ILE A 75 -3.22 -1.17 -8.85
CA ILE A 75 -2.11 -0.39 -8.32
C ILE A 75 -0.92 -0.47 -9.28
N PHE A 76 -0.24 0.65 -9.43
CA PHE A 76 1.00 0.75 -10.20
C PHE A 76 2.05 1.47 -9.37
N THR A 77 3.22 0.84 -9.20
CA THR A 77 4.27 1.31 -8.30
C THR A 77 5.56 1.64 -9.04
N GLU A 78 6.49 2.33 -8.36
CA GLU A 78 7.85 2.55 -8.85
C GLU A 78 8.55 1.23 -9.22
N ARG A 79 8.27 0.19 -8.47
CA ARG A 79 8.80 -1.15 -8.73
C ARG A 79 8.31 -1.71 -10.07
N ASP A 80 7.04 -1.45 -10.41
CA ASP A 80 6.49 -1.84 -11.72
C ASP A 80 7.16 -1.12 -12.87
N VAL A 81 7.56 0.14 -12.67
CA VAL A 81 8.35 0.88 -13.66
C VAL A 81 9.66 0.12 -13.94
N LEU A 82 10.34 -0.29 -12.87
CA LEU A 82 11.62 -0.99 -13.00
C LEU A 82 11.49 -2.35 -13.68
N TYR A 83 10.49 -3.15 -13.28
CA TYR A 83 10.39 -4.54 -13.70
C TYR A 83 9.55 -4.77 -14.96
N ARG A 84 8.57 -3.90 -15.21
CA ARG A 84 7.61 -4.10 -16.31
C ARG A 84 7.81 -3.11 -17.46
N VAL A 85 8.33 -1.94 -17.19
CA VAL A 85 8.48 -0.86 -18.19
C VAL A 85 9.87 -0.79 -18.77
N ALA A 86 10.91 -1.19 -18.03
CA ALA A 86 12.32 -1.06 -18.46
C ALA A 86 12.63 -1.72 -19.81
N GLY A 87 11.87 -2.74 -20.22
CA GLY A 87 12.00 -3.37 -21.52
C GLY A 87 11.10 -2.79 -22.62
N LEU A 88 10.23 -1.83 -22.30
CA LEU A 88 9.18 -1.31 -23.17
C LEU A 88 9.39 0.18 -23.50
N ILE A 89 10.61 0.62 -23.69
CA ILE A 89 11.00 2.05 -23.79
C ILE A 89 10.29 2.82 -24.90
N ARG A 90 9.63 2.14 -25.83
CA ARG A 90 8.95 2.76 -26.98
C ARG A 90 7.44 2.85 -26.74
N ASN A 91 6.89 4.04 -26.96
CA ASN A 91 5.44 4.29 -26.98
C ASN A 91 4.72 4.24 -25.61
N LEU A 92 5.37 4.72 -24.54
CA LEU A 92 4.72 4.81 -23.21
C LEU A 92 3.42 5.62 -23.24
N GLY A 93 3.28 6.55 -24.17
CA GLY A 93 2.05 7.31 -24.36
C GLY A 93 0.88 6.51 -24.94
N GLN A 94 1.15 5.34 -25.53
CA GLN A 94 0.13 4.48 -26.14
C GLN A 94 -0.21 3.23 -25.30
N ILE A 95 0.60 2.96 -24.26
CA ILE A 95 0.39 1.82 -23.37
C ILE A 95 -0.47 2.30 -22.19
N THR A 96 -1.56 1.62 -21.91
CA THR A 96 -2.42 1.95 -20.77
C THR A 96 -1.87 1.37 -19.47
N VAL A 97 -2.13 2.04 -18.35
CA VAL A 97 -1.77 1.54 -17.02
C VAL A 97 -2.46 0.21 -16.73
N GLU A 98 -3.68 0.02 -17.21
CA GLU A 98 -4.44 -1.21 -17.03
C GLU A 98 -3.69 -2.46 -17.54
N SER A 99 -2.93 -2.31 -18.62
CA SER A 99 -2.21 -3.44 -19.21
C SER A 99 -1.02 -3.91 -18.39
N LEU A 100 -0.47 -3.06 -17.51
CA LEU A 100 0.71 -3.37 -16.71
C LEU A 100 0.52 -3.23 -15.18
N MET A 101 -0.62 -2.74 -14.72
CA MET A 101 -0.90 -2.61 -13.29
C MET A 101 -1.07 -3.99 -12.63
N THR A 102 -0.95 -4.02 -11.31
CA THR A 102 -1.42 -5.16 -10.53
C THR A 102 -2.93 -5.02 -10.38
N HIS A 103 -3.67 -5.99 -10.91
CA HIS A 103 -5.12 -6.03 -10.82
C HIS A 103 -5.56 -6.52 -9.43
N ARG A 104 -6.66 -5.97 -8.92
CA ARG A 104 -7.25 -6.35 -7.63
C ARG A 104 -6.21 -6.40 -6.53
N PRO A 105 -5.51 -5.28 -6.26
CA PRO A 105 -4.47 -5.27 -5.25
C PRO A 105 -5.05 -5.57 -3.87
N THR A 106 -4.23 -6.19 -3.02
CA THR A 106 -4.59 -6.37 -1.62
C THR A 106 -4.68 -5.01 -0.94
N ALA A 107 -5.79 -4.76 -0.28
CA ALA A 107 -6.08 -3.50 0.38
C ALA A 107 -6.63 -3.76 1.79
N LEU A 108 -6.54 -2.74 2.65
CA LEU A 108 -7.04 -2.80 4.02
C LEU A 108 -7.94 -1.61 4.31
N ASN A 109 -8.72 -1.72 5.38
CA ASN A 109 -9.48 -0.60 5.94
C ASN A 109 -8.57 0.25 6.84
N LEU A 110 -8.88 1.53 6.99
CA LEU A 110 -8.18 2.44 7.91
C LEU A 110 -8.13 1.95 9.35
N SER A 111 -9.14 1.20 9.78
CA SER A 111 -9.23 0.65 11.14
C SER A 111 -8.44 -0.63 11.34
N ALA A 112 -7.92 -1.24 10.28
CA ALA A 112 -7.07 -2.42 10.40
C ALA A 112 -5.79 -2.11 11.16
N ALA A 113 -5.29 -3.08 11.91
CA ALA A 113 -4.07 -2.92 12.71
C ALA A 113 -2.81 -2.81 11.83
N ILE A 114 -1.83 -2.05 12.32
CA ILE A 114 -0.53 -1.92 11.66
C ILE A 114 0.11 -3.29 11.42
N GLN A 115 0.01 -4.21 12.39
CA GLN A 115 0.54 -5.57 12.25
C GLN A 115 -0.07 -6.30 11.04
N HIS A 116 -1.32 -6.05 10.72
CA HIS A 116 -1.96 -6.65 9.54
C HIS A 116 -1.30 -6.14 8.25
N GLY A 117 -1.05 -4.84 8.15
CA GLY A 117 -0.32 -4.25 7.02
C GLY A 117 1.08 -4.82 6.86
N LEU A 118 1.84 -4.92 7.96
CA LEU A 118 3.18 -5.53 7.97
C LEU A 118 3.14 -6.99 7.54
N HIS A 119 2.16 -7.73 8.03
CA HIS A 119 2.00 -9.14 7.69
C HIS A 119 1.77 -9.33 6.18
N LEU A 120 0.86 -8.55 5.60
CA LEU A 120 0.60 -8.60 4.16
C LEU A 120 1.85 -8.23 3.34
N MET A 121 2.60 -7.22 3.77
CA MET A 121 3.85 -6.85 3.12
C MET A 121 4.89 -7.98 3.20
N SER A 122 4.94 -8.71 4.32
CA SER A 122 5.89 -9.81 4.50
C SER A 122 5.58 -11.03 3.62
N ILE A 123 4.29 -11.39 3.49
CA ILE A 123 3.91 -12.57 2.70
C ILE A 123 3.90 -12.30 1.19
N HIS A 124 3.61 -11.08 0.76
CA HIS A 124 3.54 -10.74 -0.67
C HIS A 124 4.77 -10.00 -1.21
N GLY A 125 5.61 -9.47 -0.33
CA GLY A 125 6.80 -8.72 -0.74
C GLY A 125 6.53 -7.34 -1.32
N PHE A 126 5.30 -6.81 -1.24
CA PHE A 126 5.02 -5.45 -1.67
C PHE A 126 5.23 -4.45 -0.52
N ARG A 127 5.45 -3.19 -0.86
CA ARG A 127 5.77 -2.12 0.07
C ARG A 127 4.69 -1.05 0.23
N HIS A 128 3.58 -1.18 -0.49
CA HIS A 128 2.47 -0.24 -0.46
C HIS A 128 1.17 -1.01 -0.28
N VAL A 129 0.32 -0.54 0.63
CA VAL A 129 -1.02 -1.11 0.84
C VAL A 129 -2.03 0.00 0.68
N PRO A 130 -2.94 -0.11 -0.30
CA PRO A 130 -4.06 0.82 -0.42
C PRO A 130 -5.01 0.67 0.77
N LEU A 131 -5.57 1.80 1.19
CA LEU A 131 -6.57 1.85 2.24
C LEU A 131 -7.90 2.27 1.66
N LEU A 132 -8.94 1.51 1.98
CA LEU A 132 -10.28 1.67 1.43
C LEU A 132 -11.28 2.10 2.49
N ASP A 133 -12.32 2.80 2.05
CA ASP A 133 -13.54 3.01 2.83
C ASP A 133 -14.49 1.82 2.68
N GLU A 134 -15.69 1.92 3.27
CA GLU A 134 -16.71 0.87 3.21
C GLU A 134 -17.25 0.61 1.79
N GLY A 135 -17.07 1.56 0.87
CA GLY A 135 -17.49 1.44 -0.54
C GLY A 135 -16.38 1.00 -1.47
N ASP A 136 -15.30 0.40 -0.96
CA ASP A 136 -14.12 -0.03 -1.71
C ASP A 136 -13.40 1.09 -2.47
N ARG A 137 -13.60 2.33 -2.02
CA ARG A 137 -12.95 3.51 -2.60
C ARG A 137 -11.66 3.82 -1.86
N PRO A 138 -10.58 4.13 -2.58
CA PRO A 138 -9.32 4.46 -1.93
C PRO A 138 -9.43 5.78 -1.17
N VAL A 139 -9.05 5.73 0.11
CA VAL A 139 -8.97 6.90 1.00
C VAL A 139 -7.54 7.26 1.36
N GLY A 140 -6.59 6.41 1.01
CA GLY A 140 -5.18 6.62 1.25
C GLY A 140 -4.35 5.42 0.85
N PHE A 141 -3.08 5.48 1.18
CA PHE A 141 -2.20 4.33 1.13
C PHE A 141 -1.13 4.47 2.19
N VAL A 142 -0.58 3.34 2.63
CA VAL A 142 0.56 3.31 3.54
C VAL A 142 1.71 2.55 2.89
N SER A 143 2.92 3.01 3.14
CA SER A 143 4.14 2.33 2.71
C SER A 143 4.82 1.66 3.89
N PHE A 144 5.68 0.69 3.59
CA PHE A 144 6.56 0.08 4.61
C PHE A 144 7.37 1.16 5.34
N ARG A 145 7.85 2.17 4.62
CA ARG A 145 8.61 3.28 5.19
C ARG A 145 7.81 4.08 6.21
N ASP A 146 6.51 4.29 5.96
CA ASP A 146 5.63 4.98 6.90
C ASP A 146 5.53 4.24 8.23
N ILE A 147 5.46 2.91 8.18
CA ILE A 147 5.42 2.06 9.38
C ILE A 147 6.75 2.12 10.13
N VAL A 148 7.88 2.03 9.42
CA VAL A 148 9.21 2.12 10.03
C VAL A 148 9.40 3.47 10.73
N ARG A 149 9.00 4.57 10.10
CA ARG A 149 9.07 5.91 10.71
C ARG A 149 8.22 6.02 11.96
N PHE A 150 7.03 5.45 11.95
CA PHE A 150 6.15 5.43 13.11
C PHE A 150 6.78 4.67 14.27
N ILE A 151 7.36 3.51 14.01
CA ILE A 151 8.07 2.71 15.02
C ILE A 151 9.26 3.49 15.58
N GLU A 152 10.11 4.06 14.74
CA GLU A 152 11.25 4.87 15.16
C GLU A 152 10.82 6.03 16.07
N LYS A 153 9.82 6.78 15.64
CA LYS A 153 9.32 7.94 16.38
C LYS A 153 8.81 7.58 17.78
N ASN A 154 8.14 6.44 17.90
CA ASN A 154 7.54 6.03 19.18
C ASN A 154 8.50 5.25 20.08
N PHE A 155 9.57 4.67 19.53
CA PHE A 155 10.60 3.96 20.30
C PHE A 155 11.76 4.85 20.76
N THR A 156 12.21 5.79 19.94
CA THR A 156 13.32 6.67 20.27
C THR A 156 12.95 7.75 21.29
N SER A 157 11.68 8.10 21.43
CA SER A 157 11.23 9.07 22.43
C SER A 157 11.06 8.48 23.84
N ALA A 158 11.25 7.18 24.02
CA ALA A 158 11.16 6.50 25.31
C ALA A 158 12.52 6.30 26.02
N ASN A 159 13.63 6.80 25.44
CA ASN A 159 14.97 6.74 26.03
C ASN A 159 15.42 8.12 26.51
#